data_6720d315564bc63a6b56f1f7151c31e0
#
_entry.id   6720d315564bc63a6b56f1f7151c31e0
#
_cell.length_a   1.000
_cell.length_b   1.000
_cell.length_c   1.000
_cell.angle_alpha   90.00
_cell.angle_beta   90.00
_cell.angle_gamma   90.00
#
_symmetry.space_group_name_H-M   'P 1'
#
loop_
_entity.id
_entity.type
_entity.pdbx_description
1 polymer ?
#
loop_
_entity_poly.entity_id
_entity_poly.type
_entity_poly.pdbx_seq_one_letter_code
_entity_poly.pdbx_strand_id
1 'polypeptide(L)'
;MPRLLPIDRVIDVDYYVPGCPPTADVTWKAVTTLLSGKVPPKGSVIGASEKSLCDECPLNETKPDKVLVQDLKRPYEVIPDGEKCLLTQGLLCMGPATRGGCTALCVKARMPCTGCFGPLDRVTDYGAKAASFVASIIDFQDEESIGKVIDKLPDPVGTFYRYTLGASTLGGRIRRNKT
;
A
#
# COMPACT_ATOMS: atom_id res chain seq x y z
N MET A 1 19.21 16.82 -12.00
CA MET A 1 18.05 17.14 -11.13
C MET A 1 18.38 16.72 -9.71
N PRO A 2 18.09 17.54 -8.68
CA PRO A 2 18.21 17.11 -7.31
C PRO A 2 17.25 15.94 -7.07
N ARG A 3 17.72 14.88 -6.40
CA ARG A 3 16.89 13.71 -6.07
C ARG A 3 16.00 14.04 -4.88
N LEU A 4 14.74 13.60 -4.93
CA LEU A 4 13.90 13.57 -3.76
C LEU A 4 14.34 12.42 -2.86
N LEU A 5 14.84 12.74 -1.70
CA LEU A 5 15.27 11.75 -0.71
C LEU A 5 14.24 11.67 0.42
N PRO A 6 13.90 10.47 0.90
CA PRO A 6 13.13 10.32 2.12
C PRO A 6 13.96 10.77 3.33
N ILE A 7 13.29 11.17 4.39
CA ILE A 7 13.92 11.79 5.56
C ILE A 7 14.98 10.89 6.21
N ASP A 8 14.78 9.59 6.23
CA ASP A 8 15.70 8.58 6.77
C ASP A 8 16.99 8.37 5.93
N ARG A 9 17.11 9.12 4.84
CA ARG A 9 18.35 9.21 4.06
C ARG A 9 19.15 10.47 4.36
N VAL A 10 18.59 11.36 5.15
CA VAL A 10 19.18 12.66 5.50
C VAL A 10 19.50 12.73 6.98
N ILE A 11 18.64 12.15 7.83
CA ILE A 11 18.82 12.08 9.28
C ILE A 11 18.58 10.65 9.77
N ASP A 12 19.12 10.33 10.95
CA ASP A 12 18.81 9.07 11.64
C ASP A 12 17.38 9.13 12.19
N VAL A 13 16.58 8.12 11.82
CA VAL A 13 15.20 7.96 12.28
C VAL A 13 15.13 6.77 13.20
N ASP A 14 14.70 6.98 14.43
CA ASP A 14 14.60 5.89 15.41
C ASP A 14 13.38 5.01 15.16
N TYR A 15 12.21 5.60 14.86
CA TYR A 15 10.96 4.85 14.65
C TYR A 15 10.13 5.48 13.55
N TYR A 16 9.34 4.63 12.88
CA TYR A 16 8.40 5.04 11.84
C TYR A 16 6.97 4.86 12.32
N VAL A 17 6.14 5.88 12.16
CA VAL A 17 4.68 5.80 12.36
C VAL A 17 4.03 5.92 10.99
N PRO A 18 3.40 4.85 10.46
CA PRO A 18 2.88 4.87 9.10
C PRO A 18 1.56 5.64 9.00
N GLY A 19 1.31 6.16 7.81
CA GLY A 19 0.08 6.90 7.46
C GLY A 19 0.36 8.25 6.83
N CYS A 20 -0.58 8.72 6.04
CA CYS A 20 -0.48 10.05 5.40
C CYS A 20 -1.84 10.79 5.50
N PRO A 21 -2.15 11.35 6.68
CA PRO A 21 -1.49 11.24 7.99
C PRO A 21 -1.75 9.91 8.70
N PRO A 22 -1.03 9.58 9.80
CA PRO A 22 -1.38 8.49 10.69
C PRO A 22 -2.77 8.72 11.31
N THR A 23 -3.49 7.63 11.56
CA THR A 23 -4.76 7.73 12.30
C THR A 23 -4.53 8.00 13.78
N ALA A 24 -5.54 8.53 14.48
CA ALA A 24 -5.45 8.80 15.92
C ALA A 24 -5.05 7.55 16.71
N ASP A 25 -5.64 6.39 16.39
CA ASP A 25 -5.34 5.12 17.05
C ASP A 25 -3.88 4.67 16.85
N VAL A 26 -3.37 4.81 15.64
CA VAL A 26 -1.97 4.48 15.32
C VAL A 26 -1.03 5.43 16.05
N THR A 27 -1.33 6.71 16.06
CA THR A 27 -0.56 7.72 16.80
C THR A 27 -0.57 7.42 18.30
N TRP A 28 -1.73 7.12 18.86
CA TRP A 28 -1.86 6.78 20.28
C TRP A 28 -1.07 5.53 20.64
N LYS A 29 -1.18 4.46 19.86
CA LYS A 29 -0.40 3.23 20.05
C LYS A 29 1.10 3.49 19.95
N ALA A 30 1.54 4.32 19.02
CA ALA A 30 2.94 4.69 18.88
C ALA A 30 3.45 5.43 20.12
N VAL A 31 2.72 6.45 20.59
CA VAL A 31 3.06 7.22 21.79
C VAL A 31 3.09 6.32 23.03
N THR A 32 2.09 5.47 23.24
CA THR A 32 2.05 4.57 24.38
C THR A 32 3.18 3.53 24.35
N THR A 33 3.56 3.06 23.15
CA THR A 33 4.72 2.16 22.98
C THR A 33 6.01 2.86 23.44
N LEU A 34 6.23 4.10 23.05
CA LEU A 34 7.41 4.88 23.44
C LEU A 34 7.44 5.15 24.95
N LEU A 35 6.30 5.49 25.54
CA LEU A 35 6.19 5.78 26.98
C LEU A 35 6.31 4.53 27.87
N SER A 36 6.02 3.35 27.34
CA SER A 36 6.09 2.10 28.09
C SER A 36 7.52 1.67 28.47
N GLY A 37 8.54 2.28 27.84
CA GLY A 37 9.94 1.88 27.99
C GLY A 37 10.31 0.54 27.34
N LYS A 38 9.32 -0.19 26.79
CA LYS A 38 9.51 -1.44 26.03
C LYS A 38 9.44 -1.14 24.54
N VAL A 39 10.45 -0.43 24.02
CA VAL A 39 10.49 -0.05 22.62
C VAL A 39 11.15 -1.13 21.76
N PRO A 40 10.67 -1.36 20.53
CA PRO A 40 11.34 -2.26 19.59
C PRO A 40 12.70 -1.70 19.14
N PRO A 41 13.50 -2.48 18.39
CA PRO A 41 14.77 -1.99 17.85
C PRO A 41 14.59 -0.73 17.00
N LYS A 42 15.59 0.14 16.99
CA LYS A 42 15.60 1.33 16.12
C LYS A 42 15.38 0.95 14.66
N GLY A 43 14.67 1.80 13.93
CA GLY A 43 14.26 1.57 12.55
C GLY A 43 12.98 0.75 12.40
N SER A 44 12.33 0.35 13.51
CA SER A 44 11.06 -0.37 13.48
C SER A 44 9.88 0.57 13.19
N VAL A 45 8.84 -0.02 12.60
CA VAL A 45 7.52 0.62 12.49
C VAL A 45 6.75 0.37 13.78
N ILE A 46 6.21 1.43 14.39
CA ILE A 46 5.42 1.36 15.63
C ILE A 46 3.99 1.86 15.43
N GLY A 47 3.08 1.37 16.26
CA GLY A 47 1.66 1.77 16.23
C GLY A 47 0.81 1.06 15.19
N ALA A 48 1.39 0.35 14.21
CA ALA A 48 0.68 -0.32 13.13
C ALA A 48 0.85 -1.85 13.16
N SER A 49 0.11 -2.54 12.29
CA SER A 49 0.16 -3.99 12.16
C SER A 49 1.39 -4.43 11.34
N GLU A 50 1.89 -5.64 11.59
CA GLU A 50 2.86 -6.33 10.72
C GLU A 50 2.18 -7.09 9.56
N LYS A 51 0.86 -7.20 9.60
CA LYS A 51 0.05 -7.86 8.58
C LYS A 51 -0.43 -6.88 7.53
N SER A 52 -0.97 -7.41 6.44
CA SER A 52 -1.56 -6.60 5.37
C SER A 52 -2.86 -5.92 5.82
N LEU A 53 -3.27 -4.87 5.10
CA LEU A 53 -4.56 -4.23 5.34
C LEU A 53 -5.73 -5.20 5.15
N CYS A 54 -5.58 -6.19 4.28
CA CYS A 54 -6.62 -7.20 4.07
C CYS A 54 -6.97 -7.97 5.34
N ASP A 55 -6.01 -8.17 6.25
CA ASP A 55 -6.24 -8.91 7.51
C ASP A 55 -7.19 -8.18 8.49
N GLU A 56 -7.34 -6.86 8.33
CA GLU A 56 -8.28 -6.04 9.12
C GLU A 56 -9.45 -5.49 8.29
N CYS A 57 -9.52 -5.86 7.01
CA CYS A 57 -10.53 -5.36 6.09
C CYS A 57 -11.86 -6.10 6.28
N PRO A 58 -12.98 -5.40 6.50
CA PRO A 58 -14.30 -6.04 6.67
C PRO A 58 -14.76 -6.82 5.43
N LEU A 59 -14.22 -6.50 4.25
CA LEU A 59 -14.57 -7.18 2.99
C LEU A 59 -13.63 -8.35 2.66
N ASN A 60 -12.68 -8.69 3.54
CA ASN A 60 -11.70 -9.73 3.24
C ASN A 60 -12.35 -11.12 3.09
N GLU A 61 -13.39 -11.41 3.88
CA GLU A 61 -14.13 -12.68 3.82
C GLU A 61 -14.82 -12.92 2.47
N THR A 62 -15.15 -11.85 1.75
CA THR A 62 -15.78 -11.92 0.42
C THR A 62 -14.76 -11.98 -0.73
N LYS A 63 -13.48 -11.93 -0.40
CA LYS A 63 -12.41 -12.04 -1.39
C LYS A 63 -12.15 -13.51 -1.69
N PRO A 64 -12.29 -13.96 -2.95
CA PRO A 64 -11.97 -15.33 -3.33
C PRO A 64 -10.46 -15.60 -3.20
N ASP A 65 -10.07 -16.87 -3.06
CA ASP A 65 -8.67 -17.30 -3.00
C ASP A 65 -7.88 -16.83 -4.22
N LYS A 66 -8.50 -16.88 -5.39
CA LYS A 66 -7.95 -16.36 -6.64
C LYS A 66 -8.81 -15.20 -7.13
N VAL A 67 -8.28 -14.00 -7.02
CA VAL A 67 -8.89 -12.80 -7.61
C VAL A 67 -8.47 -12.74 -9.08
N LEU A 68 -9.44 -12.62 -9.99
CA LEU A 68 -9.21 -12.35 -11.40
C LEU A 68 -10.01 -11.11 -11.80
N VAL A 69 -9.32 -10.13 -12.36
CA VAL A 69 -9.89 -8.85 -12.79
C VAL A 69 -9.77 -8.75 -14.32
N GLN A 70 -10.88 -8.70 -15.00
CA GLN A 70 -10.92 -8.55 -16.48
C GLN A 70 -10.97 -7.10 -16.92
N ASP A 71 -11.52 -6.21 -16.08
CA ASP A 71 -11.65 -4.80 -16.38
C ASP A 71 -11.33 -3.95 -15.14
N LEU A 72 -10.37 -3.05 -15.27
CA LEU A 72 -10.05 -2.08 -14.22
C LEU A 72 -10.99 -0.88 -14.34
N LYS A 73 -11.62 -0.52 -13.21
CA LYS A 73 -12.52 0.62 -13.08
C LYS A 73 -11.94 1.68 -12.16
N ARG A 74 -12.23 2.92 -12.48
CA ARG A 74 -11.94 4.04 -11.58
C ARG A 74 -13.09 4.23 -10.59
N PRO A 75 -12.83 4.75 -9.37
CA PRO A 75 -13.88 4.97 -8.36
C PRO A 75 -15.03 5.87 -8.81
N TYR A 76 -14.81 6.73 -9.80
CA TYR A 76 -15.86 7.61 -10.36
C TYR A 76 -16.69 6.92 -11.44
N GLU A 77 -16.28 5.76 -11.97
CA GLU A 77 -16.99 5.01 -13.01
C GLU A 77 -18.03 4.06 -12.44
N VAL A 78 -17.94 3.74 -11.14
CA VAL A 78 -18.81 2.73 -10.51
C VAL A 78 -19.07 3.10 -9.05
N ILE A 79 -20.30 2.87 -8.59
CA ILE A 79 -20.64 2.90 -7.17
C ILE A 79 -20.31 1.53 -6.59
N PRO A 80 -19.33 1.42 -5.70
CA PRO A 80 -18.94 0.13 -5.16
C PRO A 80 -20.05 -0.51 -4.33
N ASP A 81 -20.24 -1.81 -4.49
CA ASP A 81 -20.99 -2.63 -3.55
C ASP A 81 -20.21 -2.65 -2.22
N GLY A 82 -20.89 -2.24 -1.15
CA GLY A 82 -20.29 -2.14 0.18
C GLY A 82 -20.07 -3.48 0.89
N GLU A 83 -20.52 -4.58 0.30
CA GLU A 83 -20.45 -5.92 0.90
C GLU A 83 -19.39 -6.83 0.24
N LYS A 84 -18.88 -6.46 -0.93
CA LYS A 84 -17.93 -7.26 -1.70
C LYS A 84 -16.54 -6.62 -1.77
N CYS A 85 -15.52 -7.46 -1.77
CA CYS A 85 -14.14 -7.00 -1.95
C CYS A 85 -14.03 -6.11 -3.20
N LEU A 86 -13.41 -4.93 -3.05
CA LEU A 86 -13.33 -3.94 -4.14
C LEU A 86 -12.52 -4.44 -5.35
N LEU A 87 -11.55 -5.33 -5.13
CA LEU A 87 -10.80 -5.96 -6.22
C LEU A 87 -11.70 -6.81 -7.13
N THR A 88 -12.66 -7.54 -6.55
CA THR A 88 -13.59 -8.37 -7.34
C THR A 88 -14.58 -7.55 -8.17
N GLN A 89 -14.68 -6.26 -7.87
CA GLN A 89 -15.50 -5.30 -8.60
C GLN A 89 -14.70 -4.53 -9.67
N GLY A 90 -13.44 -4.89 -9.87
CA GLY A 90 -12.53 -4.21 -10.80
C GLY A 90 -11.86 -2.95 -10.26
N LEU A 91 -12.10 -2.58 -8.99
CA LEU A 91 -11.49 -1.40 -8.38
C LEU A 91 -10.08 -1.72 -7.86
N LEU A 92 -9.11 -0.94 -8.31
CA LEU A 92 -7.71 -1.12 -7.96
C LEU A 92 -7.47 -0.77 -6.48
N CYS A 93 -7.42 -1.80 -5.64
CA CYS A 93 -7.19 -1.69 -4.20
C CYS A 93 -5.80 -2.20 -3.82
N MET A 94 -4.98 -1.36 -3.19
CA MET A 94 -3.61 -1.69 -2.76
C MET A 94 -3.54 -2.41 -1.41
N GLY A 95 -4.70 -2.81 -0.84
CA GLY A 95 -4.76 -3.46 0.48
C GLY A 95 -3.83 -4.65 0.66
N PRO A 96 -3.72 -5.58 -0.31
CA PRO A 96 -2.83 -6.74 -0.20
C PRO A 96 -1.33 -6.41 -0.11
N ALA A 97 -0.91 -5.27 -0.69
CA ALA A 97 0.48 -4.83 -0.65
C ALA A 97 0.76 -3.83 0.48
N THR A 98 -0.28 -3.35 1.15
CA THR A 98 -0.19 -2.27 2.13
C THR A 98 -0.26 -2.82 3.56
N ARG A 99 0.53 -2.25 4.46
CA ARG A 99 0.49 -2.53 5.90
C ARG A 99 -0.87 -2.14 6.49
N GLY A 100 -1.37 -2.94 7.41
CA GLY A 100 -2.56 -2.66 8.22
C GLY A 100 -2.27 -1.74 9.40
N GLY A 101 -3.32 -1.40 10.14
CA GLY A 101 -3.30 -0.53 11.33
C GLY A 101 -4.28 0.63 11.26
N CYS A 102 -4.78 0.98 10.06
CA CYS A 102 -5.78 2.04 9.89
C CYS A 102 -7.23 1.55 10.00
N THR A 103 -7.45 0.28 10.36
CA THR A 103 -8.77 -0.36 10.39
C THR A 103 -9.56 -0.27 9.08
N ALA A 104 -8.86 -0.24 7.95
CA ALA A 104 -9.41 -0.18 6.60
C ALA A 104 -10.38 1.01 6.36
N LEU A 105 -10.08 2.20 6.88
CA LEU A 105 -10.96 3.36 6.83
C LEU A 105 -11.46 3.71 5.42
N CYS A 106 -10.55 3.68 4.42
CA CYS A 106 -10.95 3.96 3.04
C CYS A 106 -11.97 2.94 2.54
N VAL A 107 -11.76 1.66 2.82
CA VAL A 107 -12.66 0.58 2.38
C VAL A 107 -14.02 0.70 3.06
N LYS A 108 -14.07 1.04 4.36
CA LYS A 108 -15.32 1.34 5.06
C LYS A 108 -16.08 2.52 4.44
N ALA A 109 -15.35 3.47 3.85
CA ALA A 109 -15.91 4.58 3.09
C ALA A 109 -16.17 4.22 1.60
N ARG A 110 -16.17 2.94 1.23
CA ARG A 110 -16.34 2.43 -0.13
C ARG A 110 -15.29 2.93 -1.13
N MET A 111 -14.10 3.25 -0.64
CA MET A 111 -12.98 3.68 -1.47
C MET A 111 -11.84 2.65 -1.42
N PRO A 112 -11.20 2.33 -2.54
CA PRO A 112 -10.07 1.42 -2.54
C PRO A 112 -8.87 1.98 -1.76
N CYS A 113 -8.11 1.11 -1.11
CA CYS A 113 -6.86 1.49 -0.47
C CYS A 113 -5.86 2.00 -1.52
N THR A 114 -5.23 3.14 -1.25
CA THR A 114 -4.23 3.75 -2.13
C THR A 114 -2.79 3.52 -1.67
N GLY A 115 -2.57 2.85 -0.53
CA GLY A 115 -1.23 2.47 -0.08
C GLY A 115 -0.55 3.40 0.92
N CYS A 116 -1.27 4.33 1.56
CA CYS A 116 -0.69 5.38 2.40
C CYS A 116 0.05 4.88 3.67
N PHE A 117 -0.18 3.65 4.10
CA PHE A 117 0.53 3.01 5.22
C PHE A 117 1.83 2.33 4.80
N GLY A 118 2.14 2.33 3.50
CA GLY A 118 3.40 1.82 2.98
C GLY A 118 3.54 0.29 3.05
N PRO A 119 4.78 -0.22 2.88
CA PRO A 119 5.06 -1.64 2.75
C PRO A 119 5.02 -2.41 4.07
N LEU A 120 4.90 -3.73 3.96
CA LEU A 120 5.26 -4.68 5.02
C LEU A 120 6.78 -4.73 5.18
N ASP A 121 7.28 -5.18 6.34
CA ASP A 121 8.71 -5.11 6.71
C ASP A 121 9.66 -5.80 5.73
N ARG A 122 9.20 -6.84 5.04
CA ARG A 122 10.02 -7.62 4.10
C ARG A 122 9.99 -7.08 2.67
N VAL A 123 9.27 -5.99 2.41
CA VAL A 123 9.12 -5.39 1.07
C VAL A 123 10.14 -4.28 0.90
N THR A 124 11.08 -4.47 -0.01
CA THR A 124 12.15 -3.50 -0.29
C THR A 124 11.66 -2.32 -1.13
N ASP A 125 10.76 -2.58 -2.07
CA ASP A 125 10.16 -1.59 -2.96
C ASP A 125 8.65 -1.80 -3.03
N TYR A 126 7.93 -0.90 -2.41
CA TYR A 126 6.46 -0.96 -2.36
C TYR A 126 5.83 -0.91 -3.74
N GLY A 127 6.25 0.05 -4.58
CA GLY A 127 5.64 0.24 -5.88
C GLY A 127 5.84 -0.95 -6.82
N ALA A 128 7.04 -1.53 -6.82
CA ALA A 128 7.33 -2.75 -7.58
C ALA A 128 6.49 -3.93 -7.07
N LYS A 129 6.33 -4.07 -5.74
CA LYS A 129 5.47 -5.11 -5.15
C LYS A 129 4.01 -4.91 -5.51
N ALA A 130 3.50 -3.67 -5.45
CA ALA A 130 2.13 -3.34 -5.80
C ALA A 130 1.85 -3.57 -7.29
N ALA A 131 2.74 -3.16 -8.18
CA ALA A 131 2.62 -3.40 -9.62
C ALA A 131 2.63 -4.91 -9.95
N SER A 132 3.55 -5.67 -9.34
CA SER A 132 3.62 -7.13 -9.49
C SER A 132 2.34 -7.81 -8.99
N PHE A 133 1.79 -7.36 -7.85
CA PHE A 133 0.52 -7.85 -7.34
C PHE A 133 -0.62 -7.59 -8.33
N VAL A 134 -0.74 -6.34 -8.82
CA VAL A 134 -1.79 -5.99 -9.81
C VAL A 134 -1.66 -6.81 -11.07
N ALA A 135 -0.46 -6.97 -11.61
CA ALA A 135 -0.21 -7.81 -12.77
C ALA A 135 -0.63 -9.29 -12.53
N SER A 136 -0.51 -9.78 -11.30
CA SER A 136 -0.87 -11.17 -10.96
C SER A 136 -2.38 -11.44 -10.86
N ILE A 137 -3.19 -10.40 -10.73
CA ILE A 137 -4.65 -10.53 -10.59
C ILE A 137 -5.42 -10.16 -11.87
N ILE A 138 -4.75 -9.59 -12.85
CA ILE A 138 -5.40 -9.27 -14.12
C ILE A 138 -5.47 -10.52 -14.98
N ASP A 139 -6.68 -10.81 -15.47
CA ASP A 139 -6.95 -11.96 -16.33
C ASP A 139 -6.76 -11.54 -17.80
N PHE A 140 -5.53 -11.68 -18.28
CA PHE A 140 -5.19 -11.38 -19.67
C PHE A 140 -5.61 -12.55 -20.57
N GLN A 141 -6.52 -12.29 -21.49
CA GLN A 141 -6.95 -13.26 -22.49
C GLN A 141 -6.14 -13.12 -23.80
N ASP A 142 -5.74 -11.91 -24.14
CA ASP A 142 -5.04 -11.55 -25.36
C ASP A 142 -4.30 -10.21 -25.24
N GLU A 143 -3.56 -9.84 -26.26
CA GLU A 143 -2.78 -8.59 -26.30
C GLU A 143 -3.65 -7.34 -26.26
N GLU A 144 -4.86 -7.39 -26.85
CA GLU A 144 -5.81 -6.27 -26.82
C GLU A 144 -6.30 -5.99 -25.40
N SER A 145 -6.56 -7.03 -24.61
CA SER A 145 -6.97 -6.89 -23.20
C SER A 145 -5.88 -6.28 -22.35
N ILE A 146 -4.60 -6.57 -22.62
CA ILE A 146 -3.46 -5.92 -21.96
C ILE A 146 -3.46 -4.41 -22.26
N GLY A 147 -3.64 -4.01 -23.52
CA GLY A 147 -3.74 -2.62 -23.93
C GLY A 147 -4.81 -1.86 -23.14
N LYS A 148 -6.02 -2.41 -23.08
CA LYS A 148 -7.16 -1.81 -22.34
C LYS A 148 -6.86 -1.58 -20.87
N VAL A 149 -6.16 -2.51 -20.21
CA VAL A 149 -5.76 -2.37 -18.81
C VAL A 149 -4.70 -1.29 -18.64
N ILE A 150 -3.71 -1.23 -19.54
CA ILE A 150 -2.66 -0.20 -19.51
C ILE A 150 -3.28 1.20 -19.69
N ASP A 151 -4.24 1.36 -20.57
CA ASP A 151 -4.95 2.63 -20.82
C ASP A 151 -5.73 3.10 -19.57
N LYS A 152 -6.19 2.17 -18.73
CA LYS A 152 -6.81 2.49 -17.43
C LYS A 152 -5.81 2.91 -16.35
N LEU A 153 -4.51 2.78 -16.60
CA LEU A 153 -3.42 3.17 -15.70
C LEU A 153 -2.51 4.25 -16.34
N PRO A 154 -3.05 5.45 -16.65
CA PRO A 154 -2.30 6.48 -17.38
C PRO A 154 -1.08 7.01 -16.62
N ASP A 155 -1.05 6.85 -15.31
CA ASP A 155 0.08 7.23 -14.45
C ASP A 155 0.44 6.06 -13.50
N PRO A 156 1.19 5.06 -13.98
CA PRO A 156 1.65 3.95 -13.15
C PRO A 156 2.53 4.39 -11.98
N VAL A 157 3.38 5.40 -12.20
CA VAL A 157 4.26 5.93 -11.14
C VAL A 157 3.43 6.58 -10.04
N GLY A 158 2.54 7.50 -10.36
CA GLY A 158 1.65 8.13 -9.40
C GLY A 158 0.67 7.15 -8.75
N THR A 159 0.36 6.04 -9.40
CA THR A 159 -0.50 4.99 -8.84
C THR A 159 0.25 4.11 -7.84
N PHE A 160 1.37 3.53 -8.23
CA PHE A 160 2.09 2.53 -7.42
C PHE A 160 3.10 3.14 -6.46
N TYR A 161 3.64 4.31 -6.76
CA TYR A 161 4.67 4.98 -5.96
C TYR A 161 4.19 6.25 -5.27
N ARG A 162 2.90 6.49 -5.21
CA ARG A 162 2.27 7.72 -4.65
C ARG A 162 2.89 8.19 -3.32
N TYR A 163 3.18 7.25 -2.42
CA TYR A 163 3.70 7.54 -1.09
C TYR A 163 5.16 7.12 -0.89
N THR A 164 5.75 6.42 -1.86
CA THR A 164 7.04 5.74 -1.67
C THR A 164 8.07 6.04 -2.75
N LEU A 165 7.79 7.00 -3.65
CA LEU A 165 8.67 7.31 -4.78
C LEU A 165 10.10 7.64 -4.33
N GLY A 166 10.27 8.45 -3.28
CA GLY A 166 11.59 8.81 -2.76
C GLY A 166 12.40 7.64 -2.19
N ALA A 167 11.72 6.60 -1.70
CA ALA A 167 12.32 5.38 -1.16
C ALA A 167 12.43 4.25 -2.20
N SER A 168 11.98 4.47 -3.43
CA SER A 168 11.92 3.47 -4.48
C SER A 168 13.29 3.15 -5.10
N THR A 169 13.34 2.03 -5.82
CA THR A 169 14.51 1.62 -6.61
C THR A 169 14.55 2.25 -8.00
N LEU A 170 13.51 2.99 -8.41
CA LEU A 170 13.40 3.63 -9.73
C LEU A 170 14.53 4.64 -10.01
N GLY A 171 15.07 5.28 -8.98
CA GLY A 171 16.18 6.22 -9.11
C GLY A 171 17.57 5.59 -9.10
N GLY A 172 17.67 4.27 -9.19
CA GLY A 172 18.91 3.50 -9.07
C GLY A 172 19.16 2.97 -7.64
N ARG A 173 19.98 1.93 -7.53
CA ARG A 173 20.33 1.31 -6.26
C ARG A 173 20.97 2.33 -5.31
N ILE A 174 20.22 2.74 -4.31
CA ILE A 174 20.82 3.35 -3.13
C ILE A 174 21.26 2.18 -2.25
N ARG A 175 22.57 1.87 -2.23
CA ARG A 175 23.10 0.91 -1.27
C ARG A 175 22.76 1.43 0.13
N ARG A 176 21.98 0.67 0.89
CA ARG A 176 21.94 0.82 2.34
C ARG A 176 23.34 0.41 2.81
N ASN A 177 24.16 1.35 3.23
CA ASN A 177 25.29 1.02 4.05
C ASN A 177 24.72 0.52 5.38
N LYS A 178 24.71 -0.81 5.56
CA LYS A 178 24.56 -1.39 6.89
C LYS A 178 25.89 -1.16 7.59
N THR A 179 25.95 -0.15 8.43
CA THR A 179 26.93 -0.10 9.52
C THR A 179 26.45 -0.97 10.66
#